data_aaf5ef648a29651588854089b72265de
#
_entry.id   aaf5ef648a29651588854089b72265de
#
_cell.length_a   1.000
_cell.length_b   1.000
_cell.length_c   1.000
_cell.angle_alpha   90.00
_cell.angle_beta   90.00
_cell.angle_gamma   90.00
#
_symmetry.space_group_name_H-M   'P 1'
#
loop_
_entity.id
_entity.type
_entity.pdbx_description
1 polymer ?
#
loop_
_entity_poly.entity_id
_entity_poly.type
_entity_poly.pdbx_seq_one_letter_code
_entity_poly.pdbx_strand_id
1 'polypeptide(L)'
;MTAYLSTEWLDEAIDPAAEALAAQGGSGTIGRIVTGAPDGEARFTARIADGAVVYEPGLADEVDLSLTDTYANAVALLTGEADANALFMRGRTKVAGSTRVLLDLLAATASDAYRAAQARARAAVDL
;
A
#
# COMPACT_ATOMS: atom_id res chain seq x y z
N MET A 1 18.22 -3.92 8.43
CA MET A 1 17.09 -3.30 7.70
C MET A 1 16.92 -4.02 6.37
N THR A 2 15.72 -3.96 5.84
CA THR A 2 15.31 -4.73 4.66
C THR A 2 15.08 -3.80 3.48
N ALA A 3 15.47 -4.21 2.28
CA ALA A 3 15.19 -3.41 1.08
C ALA A 3 13.68 -3.36 0.83
N TYR A 4 13.14 -2.17 0.63
CA TYR A 4 11.71 -1.95 0.43
C TYR A 4 11.20 -2.75 -0.77
N LEU A 5 10.10 -3.46 -0.57
CA LEU A 5 9.44 -4.29 -1.59
C LEU A 5 10.29 -5.44 -2.14
N SER A 6 11.35 -5.82 -1.41
CA SER A 6 12.08 -7.05 -1.70
C SER A 6 11.28 -8.27 -1.24
N THR A 7 11.70 -9.46 -1.65
CA THR A 7 11.08 -10.70 -1.19
C THR A 7 11.12 -10.81 0.34
N GLU A 8 12.23 -10.40 0.95
CA GLU A 8 12.37 -10.40 2.42
C GLU A 8 11.41 -9.42 3.08
N TRP A 9 11.22 -8.23 2.49
CA TRP A 9 10.28 -7.23 2.99
C TRP A 9 8.85 -7.77 3.04
N LEU A 10 8.45 -8.58 2.07
CA LEU A 10 7.09 -9.13 1.99
C LEU A 10 6.71 -9.98 3.21
N ASP A 11 7.70 -10.53 3.93
CA ASP A 11 7.46 -11.29 5.16
C ASP A 11 7.12 -10.38 6.34
N GLU A 12 7.50 -9.10 6.27
CA GLU A 12 7.29 -8.10 7.33
C GLU A 12 6.61 -6.84 6.78
N ALA A 13 5.73 -7.01 5.81
CA ALA A 13 5.12 -5.89 5.09
C ALA A 13 4.35 -4.94 6.00
N ILE A 14 4.50 -3.65 5.76
CA ILE A 14 3.68 -2.59 6.31
C ILE A 14 3.30 -1.68 5.14
N ASP A 15 2.01 -1.64 4.82
CA ASP A 15 1.47 -0.72 3.81
C ASP A 15 0.76 0.42 4.55
N PRO A 16 1.31 1.63 4.52
CA PRO A 16 0.72 2.76 5.26
C PRO A 16 -0.75 3.02 4.94
N ALA A 17 -1.14 2.89 3.68
CA ALA A 17 -2.54 3.12 3.30
C ALA A 17 -3.47 2.07 3.90
N ALA A 18 -3.08 0.79 3.86
CA ALA A 18 -3.85 -0.28 4.47
C ALA A 18 -3.96 -0.13 5.99
N GLU A 19 -2.84 0.22 6.64
CA GLU A 19 -2.82 0.47 8.10
C GLU A 19 -3.75 1.63 8.48
N ALA A 20 -3.74 2.71 7.69
CA ALA A 20 -4.60 3.86 7.93
C ALA A 20 -6.08 3.52 7.74
N LEU A 21 -6.41 2.73 6.72
CA LEU A 21 -7.78 2.28 6.48
C LEU A 21 -8.28 1.43 7.66
N ALA A 22 -7.46 0.52 8.15
CA ALA A 22 -7.77 -0.28 9.34
C ALA A 22 -8.02 0.60 10.57
N ALA A 23 -7.17 1.60 10.79
CA ALA A 23 -7.28 2.53 11.92
C ALA A 23 -8.60 3.33 11.88
N GLN A 24 -9.15 3.55 10.70
CA GLN A 24 -10.43 4.26 10.53
C GLN A 24 -11.64 3.34 10.56
N GLY A 25 -11.44 2.06 10.84
CA GLY A 25 -12.53 1.08 10.87
C GLY A 25 -12.97 0.60 9.49
N GLY A 26 -12.20 0.89 8.46
CA GLY A 26 -12.49 0.42 7.10
C GLY A 26 -12.17 -1.04 6.92
N SER A 27 -12.65 -1.62 5.83
CA SER A 27 -12.42 -3.02 5.49
C SER A 27 -12.29 -3.21 3.99
N GLY A 28 -11.65 -4.31 3.60
CA GLY A 28 -11.50 -4.69 2.21
C GLY A 28 -10.26 -5.53 1.98
N THR A 29 -10.20 -6.15 0.82
CA THR A 29 -9.03 -6.89 0.37
C THR A 29 -8.39 -6.13 -0.78
N ILE A 30 -7.13 -5.72 -0.58
CA ILE A 30 -6.40 -4.87 -1.53
C ILE A 30 -5.20 -5.62 -2.07
N GLY A 31 -5.13 -5.75 -3.39
CA GLY A 31 -3.95 -6.27 -4.07
C GLY A 31 -3.03 -5.13 -4.48
N ARG A 32 -1.73 -5.25 -4.18
CA ARG A 32 -0.72 -4.29 -4.58
C ARG A 32 0.26 -4.92 -5.55
N ILE A 33 0.53 -4.20 -6.61
CA ILE A 33 1.50 -4.60 -7.63
C ILE A 33 2.48 -3.43 -7.80
N VAL A 34 3.77 -3.69 -7.63
CA VAL A 34 4.81 -2.67 -7.83
C VAL A 34 5.82 -3.18 -8.85
N THR A 35 5.92 -2.49 -9.96
CA THR A 35 6.84 -2.85 -11.03
C THR A 35 8.23 -2.26 -10.79
N GLY A 36 9.28 -2.98 -11.16
CA GLY A 36 10.66 -2.51 -11.04
C GLY A 36 11.22 -2.52 -9.63
N ALA A 37 10.66 -3.33 -8.73
CA ALA A 37 11.17 -3.49 -7.36
C ALA A 37 12.52 -4.25 -7.36
N PRO A 38 13.27 -4.24 -6.23
CA PRO A 38 14.62 -4.83 -6.19
C PRO A 38 14.73 -6.28 -6.66
N ASP A 39 13.74 -7.12 -6.34
CA ASP A 39 13.72 -8.53 -6.71
C ASP A 39 12.77 -8.81 -7.88
N GLY A 40 12.43 -7.79 -8.65
CA GLY A 40 11.47 -7.87 -9.74
C GLY A 40 10.11 -7.32 -9.31
N GLU A 41 9.04 -7.63 -10.04
CA GLU A 41 7.72 -7.15 -9.71
C GLU A 41 7.26 -7.66 -8.34
N ALA A 42 6.94 -6.75 -7.43
CA ALA A 42 6.46 -7.11 -6.09
C ALA A 42 4.93 -7.17 -6.09
N ARG A 43 4.38 -8.23 -5.50
CA ARG A 43 2.93 -8.41 -5.37
C ARG A 43 2.60 -8.87 -3.96
N PHE A 44 1.61 -8.23 -3.35
CA PHE A 44 1.09 -8.69 -2.08
C PHE A 44 -0.38 -8.33 -1.93
N THR A 45 -1.04 -8.99 -0.99
CA THR A 45 -2.44 -8.75 -0.66
C THR A 45 -2.53 -8.29 0.78
N ALA A 46 -3.28 -7.21 1.02
CA ALA A 46 -3.60 -6.72 2.36
C ALA A 46 -5.08 -6.99 2.64
N ARG A 47 -5.36 -7.77 3.68
CA ARG A 47 -6.73 -8.04 4.14
C ARG A 47 -6.98 -7.19 5.36
N ILE A 48 -7.97 -6.30 5.27
CA ILE A 48 -8.26 -5.29 6.28
C ILE A 48 -9.63 -5.58 6.88
N ALA A 49 -9.65 -5.86 8.18
CA ALA A 49 -10.87 -6.10 8.92
C ALA A 49 -10.61 -5.93 10.42
N ASP A 50 -11.64 -5.50 11.14
CA ASP A 50 -11.64 -5.44 12.62
C ASP A 50 -10.46 -4.63 13.20
N GLY A 51 -10.05 -3.58 12.50
CA GLY A 51 -8.96 -2.71 12.93
C GLY A 51 -7.57 -3.28 12.72
N ALA A 52 -7.44 -4.38 11.97
CA ALA A 52 -6.17 -5.04 11.73
C ALA A 52 -5.94 -5.29 10.24
N VAL A 53 -4.66 -5.46 9.87
CA VAL A 53 -4.26 -5.81 8.51
C VAL A 53 -3.48 -7.12 8.55
N VAL A 54 -3.85 -8.05 7.69
CA VAL A 54 -3.09 -9.28 7.46
C VAL A 54 -2.51 -9.23 6.07
N TYR A 55 -1.21 -9.37 5.95
CA TYR A 55 -0.51 -9.35 4.67
C TYR A 55 -0.20 -10.76 4.19
N GLU A 56 -0.40 -10.99 2.90
CA GLU A 56 -0.09 -12.26 2.25
C GLU A 56 0.80 -11.99 1.03
N PRO A 57 1.86 -12.78 0.79
CA PRO A 57 2.64 -12.67 -0.44
C PRO A 57 1.78 -13.06 -1.64
N GLY A 58 2.00 -12.38 -2.78
CA GLY A 58 1.24 -12.62 -4.00
C GLY A 58 -0.15 -12.02 -3.98
N LEU A 59 -0.82 -12.10 -5.11
CA LEU A 59 -2.20 -11.61 -5.23
C LEU A 59 -3.19 -12.72 -4.93
N ALA A 60 -4.19 -12.41 -4.10
CA ALA A 60 -5.32 -13.32 -3.88
C ALA A 60 -6.13 -13.47 -5.17
N ASP A 61 -6.84 -14.58 -5.31
CA ASP A 61 -7.69 -14.85 -6.48
C ASP A 61 -8.78 -13.78 -6.64
N GLU A 62 -9.31 -13.28 -5.53
CA GLU A 62 -10.29 -12.22 -5.52
C GLU A 62 -9.85 -11.10 -4.60
N VAL A 63 -9.79 -9.88 -5.14
CA VAL A 63 -9.52 -8.68 -4.36
C VAL A 63 -10.63 -7.66 -4.64
N ASP A 64 -10.94 -6.84 -3.64
CA ASP A 64 -11.92 -5.76 -3.81
C ASP A 64 -11.34 -4.64 -4.67
N LEU A 65 -10.05 -4.40 -4.53
CA LEU A 65 -9.34 -3.31 -5.21
C LEU A 65 -7.92 -3.75 -5.51
N SER A 66 -7.43 -3.43 -6.71
CA SER A 66 -6.01 -3.60 -7.02
C SER A 66 -5.39 -2.25 -7.39
N LEU A 67 -4.15 -2.05 -6.95
CA LEU A 67 -3.37 -0.85 -7.20
C LEU A 67 -2.03 -1.24 -7.80
N THR A 68 -1.65 -0.60 -8.89
CA THR A 68 -0.36 -0.85 -9.56
C THR A 68 0.42 0.46 -9.64
N ASP A 69 1.62 0.46 -9.08
CA ASP A 69 2.56 1.58 -9.10
C ASP A 69 3.91 1.13 -9.64
N THR A 70 4.71 2.10 -10.10
CA THR A 70 6.15 1.87 -10.30
C THR A 70 6.87 1.90 -8.96
N TYR A 71 8.04 1.28 -8.88
CA TYR A 71 8.86 1.33 -7.66
C TYR A 71 9.21 2.78 -7.29
N ALA A 72 9.55 3.61 -8.26
CA ALA A 72 9.86 5.03 -8.02
C ALA A 72 8.69 5.75 -7.35
N ASN A 73 7.46 5.52 -7.82
CA ASN A 73 6.26 6.11 -7.21
C ASN A 73 5.97 5.53 -5.83
N ALA A 74 6.18 4.22 -5.65
CA ALA A 74 6.00 3.58 -4.34
C ALA A 74 6.98 4.15 -3.30
N VAL A 75 8.24 4.36 -3.67
CA VAL A 75 9.24 5.01 -2.81
C VAL A 75 8.83 6.45 -2.49
N ALA A 76 8.40 7.21 -3.49
CA ALA A 76 7.95 8.60 -3.29
C ALA A 76 6.76 8.68 -2.33
N LEU A 77 5.82 7.73 -2.40
CA LEU A 77 4.72 7.64 -1.45
C LEU A 77 5.22 7.32 -0.04
N LEU A 78 6.17 6.39 0.08
CA LEU A 78 6.71 5.99 1.37
C LEU A 78 7.47 7.13 2.05
N THR A 79 8.22 7.91 1.29
CA THR A 79 9.03 9.03 1.83
C THR A 79 8.24 10.32 2.02
N GLY A 80 7.02 10.38 1.51
CA GLY A 80 6.20 11.59 1.57
C GLY A 80 6.47 12.59 0.46
N GLU A 81 7.32 12.25 -0.52
CA GLU A 81 7.59 13.11 -1.68
C GLU A 81 6.40 13.18 -2.64
N ALA A 82 5.55 12.14 -2.65
CA ALA A 82 4.34 12.11 -3.46
C ALA A 82 3.11 11.91 -2.59
N ASP A 83 2.00 12.46 -3.04
CA ASP A 83 0.70 12.31 -2.42
C ASP A 83 -0.11 11.26 -3.18
N ALA A 84 -0.74 10.32 -2.45
CA ALA A 84 -1.49 9.22 -3.05
C ALA A 84 -2.64 9.72 -3.94
N ASN A 85 -3.38 10.74 -3.48
CA ASN A 85 -4.47 11.33 -4.25
C ASN A 85 -3.96 11.96 -5.55
N ALA A 86 -2.83 12.66 -5.48
CA ALA A 86 -2.24 13.30 -6.66
C ALA A 86 -1.77 12.27 -7.69
N LEU A 87 -1.13 11.19 -7.25
CA LEU A 87 -0.71 10.12 -8.16
C LEU A 87 -1.91 9.45 -8.84
N PHE A 88 -2.96 9.18 -8.08
CA PHE A 88 -4.19 8.61 -8.63
C PHE A 88 -4.81 9.56 -9.68
N MET A 89 -4.97 10.84 -9.36
CA MET A 89 -5.59 11.83 -10.25
C MET A 89 -4.78 12.05 -11.54
N ARG A 90 -3.47 11.87 -11.48
CA ARG A 90 -2.58 11.98 -12.66
C ARG A 90 -2.49 10.68 -13.45
N GLY A 91 -3.19 9.62 -13.05
CA GLY A 91 -3.13 8.31 -13.70
C GLY A 91 -1.82 7.58 -13.49
N ARG A 92 -1.02 7.96 -12.50
CA ARG A 92 0.26 7.30 -12.17
C ARG A 92 0.07 6.02 -11.39
N THR A 93 -0.95 5.97 -10.54
CA THR A 93 -1.39 4.75 -9.87
C THR A 93 -2.53 4.15 -10.69
N LYS A 94 -2.34 2.94 -11.19
CA LYS A 94 -3.39 2.21 -11.93
C LYS A 94 -4.31 1.53 -10.94
N VAL A 95 -5.61 1.69 -11.14
CA VAL A 95 -6.62 1.23 -10.20
C VAL A 95 -7.63 0.34 -10.91
N ALA A 96 -7.99 -0.78 -10.29
CA ALA A 96 -9.08 -1.65 -10.76
C ALA A 96 -9.86 -2.18 -9.55
N GLY A 97 -11.18 -2.17 -9.63
CA GLY A 97 -12.05 -2.76 -8.62
C GLY A 97 -13.01 -1.77 -7.97
N SER A 98 -13.28 -1.96 -6.70
CA SER A 98 -14.31 -1.23 -5.95
C SER A 98 -14.00 0.25 -5.78
N THR A 99 -14.88 1.09 -6.29
CA THR A 99 -14.78 2.55 -6.10
C THR A 99 -14.94 2.92 -4.62
N ARG A 100 -15.81 2.22 -3.89
CA ARG A 100 -16.01 2.46 -2.46
C ARG A 100 -14.72 2.25 -1.67
N VAL A 101 -14.08 1.11 -1.87
CA VAL A 101 -12.82 0.80 -1.18
C VAL A 101 -11.73 1.80 -1.57
N LEU A 102 -11.67 2.17 -2.85
CA LEU A 102 -10.71 3.17 -3.33
C LEU A 102 -10.90 4.52 -2.63
N LEU A 103 -12.14 5.01 -2.56
CA LEU A 103 -12.43 6.31 -1.94
C LEU A 103 -12.12 6.27 -0.44
N ASP A 104 -12.46 5.20 0.24
CA ASP A 104 -12.13 5.01 1.67
C ASP A 104 -10.62 5.00 1.88
N LEU A 105 -9.89 4.31 1.00
CA LEU A 105 -8.44 4.22 1.07
C LEU A 105 -7.78 5.58 0.84
N LEU A 106 -8.21 6.32 -0.19
CA LEU A 106 -7.67 7.64 -0.48
C LEU A 106 -7.95 8.63 0.65
N ALA A 107 -9.14 8.57 1.27
CA ALA A 107 -9.46 9.39 2.44
C ALA A 107 -8.54 9.04 3.62
N ALA A 108 -8.25 7.75 3.82
CA ALA A 108 -7.36 7.29 4.88
C ALA A 108 -5.94 7.83 4.72
N THR A 109 -5.47 8.03 3.49
CA THR A 109 -4.12 8.57 3.25
C THR A 109 -3.95 10.03 3.67
N ALA A 110 -5.02 10.74 3.97
CA ALA A 110 -4.97 12.10 4.49
C ALA A 110 -4.96 12.16 6.02
N SER A 111 -5.01 11.02 6.71
CA SER A 111 -5.13 10.94 8.16
C SER A 111 -3.78 10.95 8.88
N ASP A 112 -3.81 11.24 10.19
CA ASP A 112 -2.63 11.13 11.05
C ASP A 112 -2.17 9.68 11.17
N ALA A 113 -3.10 8.72 11.14
CA ALA A 113 -2.78 7.29 11.16
C ALA A 113 -1.91 6.90 9.96
N TYR A 114 -2.18 7.47 8.79
CA TYR A 114 -1.36 7.25 7.60
C TYR A 114 0.07 7.76 7.82
N ARG A 115 0.23 8.98 8.33
CA ARG A 115 1.54 9.56 8.60
C ARG A 115 2.32 8.75 9.62
N ALA A 116 1.66 8.28 10.66
CA ALA A 116 2.28 7.42 11.68
C ALA A 116 2.73 6.07 11.09
N ALA A 117 1.88 5.44 10.28
CA ALA A 117 2.21 4.18 9.62
C ALA A 117 3.33 4.37 8.58
N GLN A 118 3.30 5.48 7.84
CA GLN A 118 4.34 5.85 6.89
C GLN A 118 5.71 5.98 7.58
N ALA A 119 5.76 6.64 8.74
CA ALA A 119 6.98 6.78 9.52
C ALA A 119 7.53 5.43 9.99
N ARG A 120 6.65 4.53 10.46
CA ARG A 120 7.05 3.17 10.88
C ARG A 120 7.58 2.37 9.68
N ALA A 121 6.88 2.41 8.56
CA ALA A 121 7.29 1.69 7.36
C ALA A 121 8.63 2.21 6.82
N ARG A 122 8.81 3.52 6.82
CA ARG A 122 10.05 4.16 6.36
C ARG A 122 11.24 3.78 7.23
N ALA A 123 11.05 3.73 8.56
CA ALA A 123 12.11 3.40 9.52
C ALA A 123 12.56 1.94 9.42
N ALA A 124 11.71 1.06 8.89
CA ALA A 124 11.98 -0.39 8.82
C ALA A 124 12.73 -0.82 7.56
N VAL A 125 12.98 0.08 6.61
CA VAL A 125 13.53 -0.28 5.30
C VAL A 125 14.77 0.51 4.92
N ASP A 126 15.56 -0.08 4.03
CA ASP A 126 16.64 0.57 3.30
C ASP A 126 16.10 1.05 1.94
N LEU A 127 16.46 2.24 1.58
CA LEU A 127 16.11 2.83 0.29
C LEU A 127 17.37 3.17 -0.52
#